data_2efeba4047813811f44ea7be15d4eb8a
#
_entry.id   2efeba4047813811f44ea7be15d4eb8a
#
_cell.length_a   1.000
_cell.length_b   1.000
_cell.length_c   1.000
_cell.angle_alpha   90.00
_cell.angle_beta   90.00
_cell.angle_gamma   90.00
#
_symmetry.space_group_name_H-M   'P 1'
#
loop_
_entity.id
_entity.type
_entity.pdbx_description
1 polymer ?
#
loop_
_entity_poly.entity_id
_entity_poly.type
_entity_poly.pdbx_seq_one_letter_code
_entity_poly.pdbx_strand_id
1 'polypeptide(L)'
;HRQPFLINPFLEAFTSETGIKTNVVYSTKGLAQRLQAEGKNSPADVILTVDIGRLYIYEDNDLLSIIDSKILNENIPSHLRSPNNKWYGLSKRARVIVASKERVELNKIKNIEDLANPEWKGRICSRPGSHVYNRALMSSIIAAHGISSAEKWAKNLVNNLARRPQGNDRSQIKSIFSGECEVVIINHYYYGKLTYSK
;
A
#
# COMPACT_ATOMS: atom_id res chain seq x y z
N HIS A 1 2.24 4.56 -11.32
CA HIS A 1 1.21 4.80 -10.29
C HIS A 1 1.62 5.86 -9.25
N ARG A 2 2.81 6.44 -9.35
CA ARG A 2 3.22 7.60 -8.54
C ARG A 2 2.68 8.88 -9.17
N GLN A 3 2.39 9.88 -8.35
CA GLN A 3 1.96 11.17 -8.87
C GLN A 3 3.17 11.95 -9.42
N PRO A 4 3.02 12.71 -10.52
CA PRO A 4 4.13 13.43 -11.16
C PRO A 4 4.94 14.27 -10.18
N PHE A 5 4.29 15.06 -9.33
CA PHE A 5 4.97 15.94 -8.37
C PHE A 5 5.89 15.21 -7.36
N LEU A 6 5.70 13.90 -7.17
CA LEU A 6 6.54 13.09 -6.29
C LEU A 6 7.76 12.50 -7.00
N ILE A 7 7.65 12.25 -8.30
CA ILE A 7 8.72 11.57 -9.04
C ILE A 7 9.52 12.50 -9.93
N ASN A 8 8.91 13.57 -10.46
CA ASN A 8 9.58 14.48 -11.37
C ASN A 8 10.89 15.07 -10.82
N PRO A 9 11.00 15.52 -9.55
CA PRO A 9 12.24 16.02 -9.01
C PRO A 9 13.40 15.01 -9.08
N PHE A 10 13.11 13.72 -8.88
CA PHE A 10 14.11 12.65 -9.00
C PHE A 10 14.53 12.43 -10.47
N LEU A 11 13.57 12.48 -11.40
CA LEU A 11 13.84 12.31 -12.82
C LEU A 11 14.61 13.49 -13.40
N GLU A 12 14.31 14.71 -12.95
CA GLU A 12 15.06 15.92 -13.31
C GLU A 12 16.49 15.86 -12.78
N ALA A 13 16.69 15.47 -11.52
CA ALA A 13 18.01 15.28 -10.95
C ALA A 13 18.81 14.21 -11.70
N PHE A 14 18.20 13.07 -12.00
CA PHE A 14 18.81 12.01 -12.80
C PHE A 14 19.23 12.50 -14.18
N THR A 15 18.35 13.21 -14.88
CA THR A 15 18.68 13.77 -16.21
C THR A 15 19.80 14.79 -16.14
N SER A 16 19.80 15.64 -15.11
CA SER A 16 20.86 16.64 -14.89
C SER A 16 22.23 16.00 -14.63
N GLU A 17 22.25 14.90 -13.86
CA GLU A 17 23.47 14.21 -13.49
C GLU A 17 24.02 13.32 -14.61
N THR A 18 23.15 12.67 -15.37
CA THR A 18 23.55 11.64 -16.35
C THR A 18 23.44 12.08 -17.81
N GLY A 19 22.72 13.17 -18.11
CA GLY A 19 22.36 13.56 -19.48
C GLY A 19 21.25 12.67 -20.11
N ILE A 20 20.79 11.63 -19.41
CA ILE A 20 19.78 10.70 -19.94
C ILE A 20 18.38 11.28 -19.74
N LYS A 21 17.67 11.46 -20.84
CA LYS A 21 16.26 11.92 -20.81
C LYS A 21 15.33 10.80 -20.42
N THR A 22 14.34 11.11 -19.58
CA THR A 22 13.32 10.15 -19.14
C THR A 22 11.98 10.41 -19.83
N ASN A 23 11.36 9.36 -20.34
CA ASN A 23 9.99 9.37 -20.87
C ASN A 23 9.08 8.58 -19.92
N VAL A 24 8.04 9.23 -19.38
CA VAL A 24 7.21 8.61 -18.35
C VAL A 24 5.78 8.37 -18.82
N VAL A 25 5.34 7.14 -18.73
CA VAL A 25 3.93 6.75 -18.96
C VAL A 25 3.25 6.54 -17.61
N TYR A 26 2.27 7.38 -17.29
CA TYR A 26 1.47 7.25 -16.09
C TYR A 26 0.20 6.45 -16.35
N SER A 27 0.02 5.33 -15.64
CA SER A 27 -1.20 4.53 -15.72
C SER A 27 -1.60 3.99 -14.35
N THR A 28 -2.88 3.81 -14.15
CA THR A 28 -3.45 3.18 -12.94
C THR A 28 -3.76 1.70 -13.13
N LYS A 29 -3.86 1.24 -14.39
CA LYS A 29 -4.23 -0.13 -14.77
C LYS A 29 -3.51 -0.54 -16.06
N GLY A 30 -3.42 -1.85 -16.30
CA GLY A 30 -3.02 -2.40 -17.59
C GLY A 30 -1.53 -2.39 -17.91
N LEU A 31 -0.64 -1.94 -17.02
CA LEU A 31 0.80 -1.90 -17.33
C LEU A 31 1.41 -3.29 -17.52
N ALA A 32 1.03 -4.28 -16.71
CA ALA A 32 1.54 -5.64 -16.87
C ALA A 32 1.08 -6.27 -18.20
N GLN A 33 -0.22 -6.11 -18.52
CA GLN A 33 -0.76 -6.59 -19.80
C GLN A 33 -0.11 -5.90 -21.00
N ARG A 34 0.17 -4.60 -20.88
CA ARG A 34 0.89 -3.86 -21.92
C ARG A 34 2.30 -4.43 -22.13
N LEU A 35 3.07 -4.64 -21.07
CA LEU A 35 4.40 -5.25 -21.17
C LEU A 35 4.36 -6.65 -21.76
N GLN A 36 3.38 -7.47 -21.39
CA GLN A 36 3.18 -8.79 -21.99
C GLN A 36 2.91 -8.72 -23.49
N ALA A 37 2.06 -7.79 -23.92
CA ALA A 37 1.73 -7.59 -25.33
C ALA A 37 2.91 -7.03 -26.15
N GLU A 38 3.70 -6.13 -25.59
CA GLU A 38 4.88 -5.54 -26.22
C GLU A 38 6.06 -6.55 -26.27
N GLY A 39 6.14 -7.44 -25.27
CA GLY A 39 7.18 -8.46 -25.15
C GLY A 39 8.60 -7.88 -25.24
N LYS A 40 9.45 -8.46 -26.07
CA LYS A 40 10.83 -7.99 -26.28
C LYS A 40 10.96 -6.63 -26.96
N ASN A 41 9.88 -6.13 -27.54
CA ASN A 41 9.82 -4.82 -28.19
C ASN A 41 9.34 -3.72 -27.24
N SER A 42 9.15 -4.01 -25.96
CA SER A 42 8.71 -3.01 -24.99
C SER A 42 9.78 -1.91 -24.84
N PRO A 43 9.40 -0.62 -24.95
CA PRO A 43 10.31 0.50 -24.71
C PRO A 43 10.50 0.79 -23.21
N ALA A 44 9.94 -0.02 -22.32
CA ALA A 44 9.99 0.24 -20.88
C ALA A 44 11.28 -0.30 -20.26
N ASP A 45 12.13 0.59 -19.75
CA ASP A 45 13.34 0.23 -19.00
C ASP A 45 13.04 0.00 -17.51
N VAL A 46 12.13 0.78 -16.93
CA VAL A 46 11.84 0.77 -15.47
C VAL A 46 10.35 0.78 -15.19
N ILE A 47 9.91 -0.11 -14.30
CA ILE A 47 8.55 -0.13 -13.77
C ILE A 47 8.55 0.38 -12.33
N LEU A 48 7.85 1.48 -12.08
CA LEU A 48 7.64 2.02 -10.74
C LEU A 48 6.19 1.83 -10.31
N THR A 49 5.96 0.97 -9.33
CA THR A 49 4.62 0.70 -8.82
C THR A 49 4.53 0.85 -7.30
N VAL A 50 3.35 0.71 -6.75
CA VAL A 50 3.10 0.67 -5.31
C VAL A 50 2.67 -0.72 -4.90
N ASP A 51 3.18 -1.17 -3.77
CA ASP A 51 2.85 -2.45 -3.16
C ASP A 51 3.54 -3.68 -3.78
N ILE A 52 4.04 -4.53 -2.90
CA ILE A 52 4.74 -5.76 -3.29
C ILE A 52 3.83 -6.73 -4.04
N GLY A 53 2.53 -6.77 -3.71
CA GLY A 53 1.58 -7.62 -4.43
C GLY A 53 1.37 -7.24 -5.90
N ARG A 54 1.72 -6.00 -6.29
CA ARG A 54 1.76 -5.62 -7.70
C ARG A 54 3.08 -6.00 -8.36
N LEU A 55 4.20 -5.88 -7.64
CA LEU A 55 5.50 -6.33 -8.14
C LEU A 55 5.51 -7.83 -8.40
N TYR A 56 4.87 -8.61 -7.54
CA TYR A 56 4.72 -10.05 -7.72
C TYR A 56 4.08 -10.41 -9.07
N ILE A 57 3.09 -9.64 -9.54
CA ILE A 57 2.47 -9.88 -10.86
C ILE A 57 3.51 -9.77 -11.99
N TYR A 58 4.43 -8.82 -11.93
CA TYR A 58 5.48 -8.68 -12.95
C TYR A 58 6.52 -9.79 -12.84
N GLU A 59 6.91 -10.19 -11.65
CA GLU A 59 7.86 -11.27 -11.41
C GLU A 59 7.30 -12.63 -11.83
N ASP A 60 6.05 -12.93 -11.45
CA ASP A 60 5.34 -14.17 -11.78
C ASP A 60 5.11 -14.36 -13.28
N ASN A 61 5.00 -13.28 -14.03
CA ASN A 61 4.87 -13.30 -15.49
C ASN A 61 6.21 -13.10 -16.23
N ASP A 62 7.34 -13.21 -15.53
CA ASP A 62 8.70 -13.07 -16.06
C ASP A 62 8.94 -11.77 -16.87
N LEU A 63 8.35 -10.67 -16.38
CA LEU A 63 8.44 -9.34 -17.02
C LEU A 63 9.59 -8.48 -16.45
N LEU A 64 10.39 -9.01 -15.55
CA LEU A 64 11.48 -8.29 -14.89
C LEU A 64 12.82 -8.98 -15.14
N SER A 65 13.81 -8.18 -15.48
CA SER A 65 15.21 -8.65 -15.59
C SER A 65 15.90 -8.64 -14.22
N ILE A 66 16.91 -9.48 -14.07
CA ILE A 66 17.79 -9.48 -12.91
C ILE A 66 18.63 -8.19 -12.94
N ILE A 67 18.74 -7.53 -11.80
CA ILE A 67 19.55 -6.32 -11.63
C ILE A 67 20.69 -6.66 -10.66
N ASP A 68 21.92 -6.67 -11.17
CA ASP A 68 23.11 -6.75 -10.33
C ASP A 68 23.63 -5.34 -10.05
N SER A 69 23.31 -4.81 -8.87
CA SER A 69 23.69 -3.46 -8.45
C SER A 69 24.20 -3.47 -7.01
N LYS A 70 25.47 -3.24 -6.84
CA LYS A 70 26.11 -3.08 -5.52
C LYS A 70 25.41 -1.97 -4.71
N ILE A 71 25.13 -0.83 -5.34
CA ILE A 71 24.47 0.33 -4.69
C ILE A 71 23.09 -0.05 -4.15
N LEU A 72 22.26 -0.73 -4.94
CA LEU A 72 20.93 -1.17 -4.48
C LEU A 72 21.03 -2.23 -3.40
N ASN A 73 21.99 -3.15 -3.52
CA ASN A 73 22.20 -4.22 -2.56
C ASN A 73 22.69 -3.72 -1.19
N GLU A 74 23.50 -2.67 -1.17
CA GLU A 74 24.01 -2.06 0.06
C GLU A 74 22.97 -1.15 0.74
N ASN A 75 22.15 -0.45 -0.06
CA ASN A 75 21.20 0.55 0.48
C ASN A 75 19.81 -0.01 0.77
N ILE A 76 19.41 -1.14 0.18
CA ILE A 76 18.09 -1.72 0.37
C ILE A 76 18.20 -3.04 1.13
N PRO A 77 17.65 -3.15 2.35
CA PRO A 77 17.67 -4.37 3.14
C PRO A 77 17.11 -5.59 2.38
N SER A 78 17.67 -6.76 2.61
CA SER A 78 17.31 -7.99 1.88
C SER A 78 15.81 -8.33 1.95
N HIS A 79 15.15 -8.07 3.07
CA HIS A 79 13.71 -8.29 3.23
C HIS A 79 12.82 -7.27 2.48
N LEU A 80 13.41 -6.25 1.84
CA LEU A 80 12.71 -5.25 1.02
C LEU A 80 13.05 -5.34 -0.47
N ARG A 81 13.63 -6.44 -0.90
CA ARG A 81 13.97 -6.70 -2.31
C ARG A 81 13.63 -8.12 -2.72
N SER A 82 13.55 -8.37 -4.02
CA SER A 82 13.37 -9.72 -4.56
C SER A 82 14.52 -10.63 -4.16
N PRO A 83 14.26 -11.85 -3.70
CA PRO A 83 15.32 -12.85 -3.50
C PRO A 83 16.15 -13.12 -4.76
N ASN A 84 15.55 -12.90 -5.94
CA ASN A 84 16.15 -13.09 -7.24
C ASN A 84 16.67 -11.78 -7.86
N ASN A 85 16.79 -10.70 -7.11
CA ASN A 85 17.25 -9.38 -7.54
C ASN A 85 16.44 -8.80 -8.73
N LYS A 86 15.16 -9.14 -8.87
CA LYS A 86 14.29 -8.65 -9.95
C LYS A 86 13.57 -7.34 -9.61
N TRP A 87 13.46 -6.97 -8.33
CA TRP A 87 12.88 -5.71 -7.88
C TRP A 87 13.43 -5.24 -6.53
N TYR A 88 13.29 -3.96 -6.25
CA TYR A 88 13.78 -3.29 -5.05
C TYR A 88 12.73 -2.36 -4.46
N GLY A 89 12.56 -2.39 -3.14
CA GLY A 89 11.65 -1.52 -2.39
C GLY A 89 12.29 -0.19 -2.02
N LEU A 90 11.96 0.88 -2.75
CA LEU A 90 12.53 2.22 -2.52
C LEU A 90 11.88 2.99 -1.37
N SER A 91 10.69 2.59 -0.94
CA SER A 91 9.98 3.22 0.17
C SER A 91 9.01 2.24 0.81
N LYS A 92 8.75 2.42 2.10
CA LYS A 92 7.75 1.64 2.84
C LYS A 92 6.67 2.53 3.44
N ARG A 93 5.52 1.95 3.71
CA ARG A 93 4.41 2.58 4.42
C ARG A 93 3.82 1.61 5.45
N ALA A 94 3.20 2.17 6.48
CA ALA A 94 2.44 1.39 7.45
C ALA A 94 0.93 1.56 7.24
N ARG A 95 0.17 0.49 7.39
CA ARG A 95 -1.26 0.53 7.69
C ARG A 95 -1.39 0.80 9.17
N VAL A 96 -2.09 1.87 9.51
CA VAL A 96 -2.25 2.31 10.90
C VAL A 96 -3.72 2.44 11.24
N ILE A 97 -4.01 2.38 12.53
CA ILE A 97 -5.33 2.66 13.07
C ILE A 97 -5.38 4.15 13.39
N VAL A 98 -6.43 4.81 12.98
CA VAL A 98 -6.77 6.18 13.41
C VAL A 98 -8.13 6.13 14.06
N ALA A 99 -8.24 6.73 15.24
CA ALA A 99 -9.45 6.73 16.04
C ALA A 99 -9.82 8.15 16.49
N SER A 100 -11.11 8.37 16.75
CA SER A 100 -11.59 9.60 17.36
C SER A 100 -11.10 9.71 18.79
N LYS A 101 -10.38 10.78 19.09
CA LYS A 101 -9.83 11.06 20.42
C LYS A 101 -10.91 11.27 21.50
N GLU A 102 -12.10 11.71 21.08
CA GLU A 102 -13.23 12.05 21.95
C GLU A 102 -14.16 10.85 22.20
N ARG A 103 -14.20 9.88 21.26
CA ARG A 103 -15.16 8.78 21.30
C ARG A 103 -14.54 7.41 21.55
N VAL A 104 -13.20 7.32 21.55
CA VAL A 104 -12.45 6.07 21.70
C VAL A 104 -11.43 6.19 22.81
N GLU A 105 -11.48 5.28 23.73
CA GLU A 105 -10.41 5.06 24.70
C GLU A 105 -9.22 4.38 24.00
N LEU A 106 -8.18 5.14 23.68
CA LEU A 106 -7.06 4.70 22.85
C LEU A 106 -6.28 3.50 23.43
N ASN A 107 -6.29 3.34 24.75
CA ASN A 107 -5.66 2.22 25.45
C ASN A 107 -6.32 0.85 25.18
N LYS A 108 -7.55 0.83 24.63
CA LYS A 108 -8.25 -0.40 24.20
C LYS A 108 -7.77 -0.93 22.86
N ILE A 109 -7.00 -0.16 22.11
CA ILE A 109 -6.46 -0.56 20.80
C ILE A 109 -4.94 -0.60 20.88
N LYS A 110 -4.36 -1.78 20.99
CA LYS A 110 -2.92 -1.99 21.03
C LYS A 110 -2.36 -2.42 19.67
N ASN A 111 -3.14 -3.20 18.93
CA ASN A 111 -2.75 -3.75 17.63
C ASN A 111 -3.96 -3.84 16.69
N ILE A 112 -3.71 -4.28 15.47
CA ILE A 112 -4.74 -4.36 14.42
C ILE A 112 -5.74 -5.48 14.70
N GLU A 113 -5.33 -6.49 15.42
CA GLU A 113 -6.13 -7.66 15.79
C GLU A 113 -7.27 -7.28 16.73
N ASP A 114 -7.07 -6.29 17.59
CA ASP A 114 -8.08 -5.80 18.54
C ASP A 114 -9.35 -5.30 17.86
N LEU A 115 -9.25 -4.85 16.60
CA LEU A 115 -10.40 -4.39 15.83
C LEU A 115 -11.42 -5.48 15.51
N ALA A 116 -11.07 -6.74 15.72
CA ALA A 116 -11.99 -7.88 15.62
C ALA A 116 -12.81 -8.12 16.89
N ASN A 117 -12.56 -7.41 17.99
CA ASN A 117 -13.30 -7.57 19.23
C ASN A 117 -14.73 -7.02 19.09
N PRO A 118 -15.75 -7.67 19.67
CA PRO A 118 -17.15 -7.27 19.54
C PRO A 118 -17.49 -5.87 20.04
N GLU A 119 -16.67 -5.30 20.91
CA GLU A 119 -16.85 -3.94 21.43
C GLU A 119 -16.78 -2.84 20.33
N TRP A 120 -16.19 -3.18 19.17
CA TRP A 120 -16.10 -2.29 18.02
C TRP A 120 -17.27 -2.39 17.05
N LYS A 121 -18.32 -3.14 17.40
CA LYS A 121 -19.50 -3.36 16.54
C LYS A 121 -20.12 -2.02 16.11
N GLY A 122 -20.24 -1.81 14.78
CA GLY A 122 -20.80 -0.61 14.20
C GLY A 122 -19.93 0.65 14.32
N ARG A 123 -18.64 0.51 14.68
CA ARG A 123 -17.76 1.65 14.97
C ARG A 123 -16.59 1.82 14.00
N ILE A 124 -16.37 0.85 13.09
CA ILE A 124 -15.22 0.82 12.18
C ILE A 124 -15.63 1.16 10.76
N CYS A 125 -14.85 2.02 10.08
CA CYS A 125 -14.94 2.17 8.63
C CYS A 125 -13.66 1.69 7.94
N SER A 126 -13.84 1.07 6.78
CA SER A 126 -12.74 0.59 5.95
C SER A 126 -13.02 0.84 4.47
N ARG A 127 -11.96 0.95 3.71
CA ARG A 127 -12.04 0.86 2.25
C ARG A 127 -12.31 -0.60 1.83
N PRO A 128 -12.69 -0.85 0.53
CA PRO A 128 -12.95 -2.22 0.06
C PRO A 128 -11.80 -3.19 0.34
N GLY A 129 -12.12 -4.39 0.78
CA GLY A 129 -11.17 -5.47 1.05
C GLY A 129 -10.39 -5.90 -0.20
N SER A 130 -10.99 -5.78 -1.39
CA SER A 130 -10.37 -6.05 -2.68
C SER A 130 -9.23 -5.10 -3.05
N HIS A 131 -9.13 -3.94 -2.38
CA HIS A 131 -8.06 -2.99 -2.67
C HIS A 131 -6.69 -3.52 -2.19
N VAL A 132 -5.65 -3.28 -3.00
CA VAL A 132 -4.29 -3.78 -2.75
C VAL A 132 -3.77 -3.50 -1.34
N TYR A 133 -4.15 -2.39 -0.69
CA TYR A 133 -3.70 -2.08 0.66
C TYR A 133 -4.33 -2.99 1.73
N ASN A 134 -5.62 -3.32 1.60
CA ASN A 134 -6.27 -4.25 2.52
C ASN A 134 -5.90 -5.70 2.21
N ARG A 135 -5.62 -6.03 0.95
CA ARG A 135 -5.04 -7.34 0.60
C ARG A 135 -3.66 -7.52 1.24
N ALA A 136 -2.80 -6.50 1.18
CA ALA A 136 -1.49 -6.54 1.83
C ALA A 136 -1.60 -6.66 3.36
N LEU A 137 -2.56 -5.95 3.99
CA LEU A 137 -2.87 -6.13 5.40
C LEU A 137 -3.30 -7.57 5.71
N MET A 138 -4.24 -8.11 4.93
CA MET A 138 -4.69 -9.51 5.09
C MET A 138 -3.52 -10.49 4.94
N SER A 139 -2.65 -10.29 3.96
CA SER A 139 -1.45 -11.12 3.78
C SER A 139 -0.51 -11.06 4.99
N SER A 140 -0.37 -9.90 5.64
CA SER A 140 0.45 -9.77 6.85
C SER A 140 -0.17 -10.51 8.05
N ILE A 141 -1.50 -10.49 8.20
CA ILE A 141 -2.21 -11.24 9.23
C ILE A 141 -2.08 -12.76 8.98
N ILE A 142 -2.19 -13.18 7.71
CA ILE A 142 -1.98 -14.59 7.33
C ILE A 142 -0.55 -15.04 7.67
N ALA A 143 0.44 -14.22 7.34
CA ALA A 143 1.85 -14.54 7.62
C ALA A 143 2.15 -14.65 9.12
N ALA A 144 1.50 -13.82 9.94
CA ALA A 144 1.69 -13.82 11.39
C ALA A 144 0.92 -14.92 12.13
N HIS A 145 -0.30 -15.24 11.69
CA HIS A 145 -1.25 -16.05 12.47
C HIS A 145 -1.83 -17.24 11.71
N GLY A 146 -1.47 -17.43 10.45
CA GLY A 146 -2.03 -18.47 9.58
C GLY A 146 -3.41 -18.12 9.00
N ILE A 147 -3.83 -18.88 7.99
CA ILE A 147 -5.02 -18.61 7.18
C ILE A 147 -6.29 -18.64 8.04
N SER A 148 -6.48 -19.68 8.85
CA SER A 148 -7.69 -19.86 9.66
C SER A 148 -7.92 -18.72 10.65
N SER A 149 -6.86 -18.27 11.33
CA SER A 149 -6.92 -17.12 12.26
C SER A 149 -7.21 -15.81 11.53
N ALA A 150 -6.59 -15.61 10.37
CA ALA A 150 -6.80 -14.44 9.55
C ALA A 150 -8.23 -14.35 8.99
N GLU A 151 -8.82 -15.47 8.58
CA GLU A 151 -10.23 -15.54 8.17
C GLU A 151 -11.18 -15.20 9.32
N LYS A 152 -10.94 -15.75 10.51
CA LYS A 152 -11.72 -15.43 11.70
C LYS A 152 -11.64 -13.95 12.04
N TRP A 153 -10.42 -13.39 12.03
CA TRP A 153 -10.19 -11.96 12.24
C TRP A 153 -10.96 -11.12 11.20
N ALA A 154 -10.87 -11.46 9.92
CA ALA A 154 -11.53 -10.70 8.86
C ALA A 154 -13.07 -10.75 8.98
N LYS A 155 -13.65 -11.93 9.31
CA LYS A 155 -15.09 -12.08 9.56
C LYS A 155 -15.55 -11.19 10.72
N ASN A 156 -14.81 -11.19 11.82
CA ASN A 156 -15.12 -10.39 13.00
C ASN A 156 -14.95 -8.87 12.70
N LEU A 157 -13.90 -8.48 11.99
CA LEU A 157 -13.74 -7.11 11.54
C LEU A 157 -14.92 -6.65 10.68
N VAL A 158 -15.40 -7.48 9.76
CA VAL A 158 -16.56 -7.17 8.91
C VAL A 158 -17.83 -6.96 9.75
N ASN A 159 -18.04 -7.78 10.79
CA ASN A 159 -19.16 -7.62 11.72
C ASN A 159 -19.12 -6.33 12.53
N ASN A 160 -17.92 -5.72 12.66
CA ASN A 160 -17.68 -4.49 13.41
C ASN A 160 -17.76 -3.22 12.53
N LEU A 161 -17.98 -3.38 11.22
CA LEU A 161 -18.08 -2.24 10.33
C LEU A 161 -19.37 -1.43 10.56
N ALA A 162 -19.23 -0.11 10.61
CA ALA A 162 -20.34 0.84 10.69
C ALA A 162 -21.16 0.88 9.39
N ARG A 163 -20.52 0.57 8.28
CA ARG A 163 -21.14 0.56 6.94
C ARG A 163 -20.40 -0.38 5.99
N ARG A 164 -21.00 -0.63 4.83
CA ARG A 164 -20.33 -1.36 3.75
C ARG A 164 -19.01 -0.67 3.37
N PRO A 165 -17.91 -1.43 3.20
CA PRO A 165 -16.62 -0.89 2.79
C PRO A 165 -16.70 -0.11 1.48
N GLN A 166 -16.22 1.14 1.49
CA GLN A 166 -16.26 2.03 0.32
C GLN A 166 -15.20 3.13 0.40
N GLY A 167 -15.00 3.85 -0.70
CA GLY A 167 -14.13 5.00 -0.77
C GLY A 167 -12.64 4.67 -0.65
N ASN A 168 -11.85 5.67 -0.35
CA ASN A 168 -10.40 5.60 -0.17
C ASN A 168 -10.00 6.01 1.26
N ASP A 169 -8.70 5.99 1.58
CA ASP A 169 -8.24 6.28 2.94
C ASP A 169 -8.61 7.72 3.40
N ARG A 170 -8.66 8.70 2.49
CA ARG A 170 -9.14 10.06 2.83
C ARG A 170 -10.62 10.08 3.20
N SER A 171 -11.44 9.29 2.49
CA SER A 171 -12.87 9.14 2.81
C SER A 171 -13.06 8.51 4.19
N GLN A 172 -12.21 7.55 4.59
CA GLN A 172 -12.28 6.96 5.92
C GLN A 172 -12.00 8.02 7.01
N ILE A 173 -11.00 8.88 6.82
CA ILE A 173 -10.71 9.94 7.78
C ILE A 173 -11.89 10.92 7.88
N LYS A 174 -12.50 11.31 6.74
CA LYS A 174 -13.69 12.16 6.73
C LYS A 174 -14.85 11.53 7.49
N SER A 175 -15.01 10.21 7.42
CA SER A 175 -16.05 9.49 8.16
C SER A 175 -15.89 9.55 9.68
N ILE A 176 -14.66 9.71 10.21
CA ILE A 176 -14.44 10.00 11.64
C ILE A 176 -14.98 11.40 11.98
N PHE A 177 -14.65 12.40 11.16
CA PHE A 177 -15.09 13.77 11.39
C PHE A 177 -16.63 13.94 11.32
N SER A 178 -17.28 13.21 10.41
CA SER A 178 -18.74 13.21 10.28
C SER A 178 -19.46 12.38 11.34
N GLY A 179 -18.75 11.66 12.21
CA GLY A 179 -19.35 10.77 13.21
C GLY A 179 -19.90 9.45 12.68
N GLU A 180 -19.69 9.14 11.39
CA GLU A 180 -20.16 7.89 10.77
C GLU A 180 -19.46 6.65 11.35
N CYS A 181 -18.20 6.80 11.73
CA CYS A 181 -17.43 5.78 12.44
C CYS A 181 -16.44 6.44 13.42
N GLU A 182 -15.86 5.64 14.27
CA GLU A 182 -14.94 6.09 15.31
C GLU A 182 -13.52 5.64 15.09
N VAL A 183 -13.35 4.53 14.35
CA VAL A 183 -12.07 3.91 14.07
C VAL A 183 -11.94 3.59 12.58
N VAL A 184 -10.76 3.83 12.00
CA VAL A 184 -10.47 3.54 10.60
C VAL A 184 -9.07 2.95 10.44
N ILE A 185 -8.90 2.16 9.38
CA ILE A 185 -7.60 1.61 8.96
C ILE A 185 -7.15 2.35 7.70
N ILE A 186 -6.02 3.05 7.76
CA ILE A 186 -5.49 3.87 6.67
C ILE A 186 -3.97 3.72 6.52
N ASN A 187 -3.40 4.23 5.44
CA ASN A 187 -1.96 4.42 5.36
C ASN A 187 -1.54 5.68 6.13
N HIS A 188 -0.48 5.59 6.91
CA HIS A 188 -0.02 6.65 7.84
C HIS A 188 0.14 8.03 7.19
N TYR A 189 0.62 8.10 5.95
CA TYR A 189 0.88 9.37 5.26
C TYR A 189 -0.40 10.18 4.93
N TYR A 190 -1.57 9.55 4.91
CA TYR A 190 -2.83 10.28 4.75
C TYR A 190 -3.17 11.09 6.00
N TYR A 191 -2.87 10.54 7.18
CA TYR A 191 -3.00 11.27 8.43
C TYR A 191 -1.96 12.39 8.53
N GLY A 192 -0.69 12.07 8.26
CA GLY A 192 0.38 13.06 8.27
C GLY A 192 0.08 14.27 7.37
N LYS A 193 -0.45 14.05 6.16
CA LYS A 193 -0.82 15.16 5.28
C LYS A 193 -1.87 16.10 5.88
N LEU A 194 -2.80 15.59 6.67
CA LEU A 194 -3.84 16.42 7.32
C LEU A 194 -3.28 17.25 8.48
N THR A 195 -2.28 16.73 9.17
CA THR A 195 -1.67 17.42 10.32
C THR A 195 -0.65 18.47 9.90
N TYR A 196 -0.02 18.31 8.72
CA TYR A 196 1.00 19.23 8.21
C TYR A 196 0.47 20.24 7.18
N SER A 197 -0.78 20.15 6.75
CA SER A 197 -1.40 21.09 5.79
C SER A 197 -2.15 22.25 6.50
N LYS A 198 -1.64 22.69 7.65
CA LYS A 198 -2.08 23.91 8.31
C LYS A 198 -1.22 25.07 7.88
#